data_b543c903ab3b5b68cc48138ef4779888
#
_entry.id   b543c903ab3b5b68cc48138ef4779888
#
_cell.length_a   1.000
_cell.length_b   1.000
_cell.length_c   1.000
_cell.angle_alpha   90.00
_cell.angle_beta   90.00
_cell.angle_gamma   90.00
#
_symmetry.space_group_name_H-M   'P 1'
#
loop_
_entity.id
_entity.type
_entity.pdbx_description
1 polymer ?
#
loop_
_entity_poly.entity_id
_entity_poly.type
_entity_poly.pdbx_seq_one_letter_code
_entity_poly.pdbx_strand_id
1 'polypeptide(L)'
;MTTSNAVPPEIRGVSTFIVKTIVNLLVSLPFLIFAVYGLVLAEEEAKADLLLPSIVCGGIGGFLVITGFFLGFLASFPMPMLVKGEQELIKRHPSMRPAYVRMLVSIPFFALGGYLFFMTTMPYVYPFVVAIIGFWLFFKGTTRYLRNLCITYLVTDRRIIHMYKFLWLYTNEIPVGRIISIQ
;
A
#
# COMPACT_ATOMS: atom_id res chain seq x y z
N MET A 1 38.67 -13.29 3.27
CA MET A 1 37.64 -13.48 4.32
C MET A 1 36.96 -12.14 4.55
N THR A 2 35.91 -11.87 3.84
CA THR A 2 35.09 -10.65 4.01
C THR A 2 33.95 -10.98 4.96
N THR A 3 34.05 -10.53 6.20
CA THR A 3 32.97 -10.60 7.18
C THR A 3 31.83 -9.73 6.68
N SER A 4 30.83 -10.34 6.10
CA SER A 4 29.56 -9.71 5.78
C SER A 4 28.92 -9.26 7.09
N ASN A 5 28.92 -7.93 7.36
CA ASN A 5 28.12 -7.31 8.40
C ASN A 5 26.63 -7.42 8.05
N ALA A 6 26.09 -8.63 8.07
CA ALA A 6 24.67 -8.87 7.90
C ALA A 6 23.93 -8.31 9.13
N VAL A 7 23.19 -7.23 8.93
CA VAL A 7 22.31 -6.65 9.96
C VAL A 7 21.36 -7.75 10.46
N PRO A 8 21.24 -7.94 11.78
CA PRO A 8 20.36 -8.96 12.35
C PRO A 8 18.93 -8.86 11.79
N PRO A 9 18.26 -9.97 11.51
CA PRO A 9 16.93 -9.99 10.88
C PRO A 9 15.85 -9.24 11.70
N GLU A 10 15.98 -9.19 13.00
CA GLU A 10 15.07 -8.44 13.89
C GLU A 10 15.09 -6.93 13.63
N ILE A 11 16.27 -6.34 13.46
CA ILE A 11 16.42 -4.89 13.23
C ILE A 11 15.85 -4.51 11.86
N ARG A 12 15.94 -5.39 10.86
CA ARG A 12 15.32 -5.18 9.54
C ARG A 12 13.78 -5.15 9.61
N GLY A 13 13.19 -5.97 10.45
CA GLY A 13 11.73 -6.01 10.63
C GLY A 13 11.18 -4.71 11.20
N VAL A 14 11.79 -4.20 12.26
CA VAL A 14 11.38 -2.96 12.94
C VAL A 14 11.56 -1.74 12.05
N SER A 15 12.70 -1.60 11.38
CA SER A 15 12.95 -0.46 10.48
C SER A 15 11.96 -0.43 9.31
N THR A 16 11.63 -1.59 8.74
CA THR A 16 10.65 -1.70 7.65
C THR A 16 9.23 -1.36 8.12
N PHE A 17 8.86 -1.75 9.35
CA PHE A 17 7.59 -1.36 9.96
C PHE A 17 7.48 0.15 10.12
N ILE A 18 8.50 0.78 10.70
CA ILE A 18 8.54 2.23 10.94
C ILE A 18 8.42 3.00 9.62
N VAL A 19 9.22 2.64 8.61
CA VAL A 19 9.19 3.30 7.29
C VAL A 19 7.80 3.17 6.64
N LYS A 20 7.18 2.00 6.69
CA LYS A 20 5.83 1.79 6.14
C LYS A 20 4.77 2.62 6.86
N THR A 21 4.85 2.69 8.18
CA THR A 21 3.93 3.47 9.00
C THR A 21 4.08 4.96 8.72
N ILE A 22 5.32 5.48 8.63
CA ILE A 22 5.60 6.87 8.28
C ILE A 22 5.08 7.21 6.88
N VAL A 23 5.36 6.39 5.87
CA VAL A 23 4.88 6.63 4.50
C VAL A 23 3.35 6.67 4.45
N ASN A 24 2.70 5.77 5.17
CA ASN A 24 1.24 5.73 5.19
C ASN A 24 0.64 6.92 5.96
N LEU A 25 1.27 7.35 7.03
CA LEU A 25 0.90 8.56 7.77
C LEU A 25 1.05 9.79 6.87
N LEU A 26 2.16 9.91 6.12
CA LEU A 26 2.38 11.00 5.17
C LEU A 26 1.29 11.05 4.08
N VAL A 27 0.85 9.89 3.58
CA VAL A 27 -0.21 9.81 2.56
C VAL A 27 -1.58 10.18 3.14
N SER A 28 -1.85 9.85 4.40
CA SER A 28 -3.13 10.17 5.07
C SER A 28 -3.21 11.62 5.55
N LEU A 29 -2.07 12.26 5.79
CA LEU A 29 -1.94 13.57 6.40
C LEU A 29 -2.73 14.68 5.66
N PRO A 30 -2.69 14.82 4.32
CA PRO A 30 -3.49 15.81 3.61
C PRO A 30 -5.00 15.67 3.86
N PHE A 31 -5.50 14.43 3.90
CA PHE A 31 -6.91 14.15 4.16
C PHE A 31 -7.31 14.53 5.59
N LEU A 32 -6.45 14.23 6.56
CA LEU A 32 -6.68 14.56 7.97
C LEU A 32 -6.62 16.08 8.21
N ILE A 33 -5.64 16.78 7.60
CA ILE A 33 -5.54 18.24 7.70
C ILE A 33 -6.79 18.88 7.11
N PHE A 34 -7.23 18.46 5.91
CA PHE A 34 -8.44 18.99 5.30
C PHE A 34 -9.69 18.73 6.16
N ALA A 35 -9.78 17.53 6.75
CA ALA A 35 -10.89 17.17 7.63
C ALA A 35 -10.95 18.08 8.87
N VAL A 36 -9.82 18.25 9.57
CA VAL A 36 -9.75 19.09 10.77
C VAL A 36 -10.02 20.55 10.42
N TYR A 37 -9.36 21.07 9.37
CA TYR A 37 -9.54 22.45 8.94
C TYR A 37 -10.99 22.73 8.50
N GLY A 38 -11.58 21.84 7.72
CA GLY A 38 -12.95 22.01 7.25
C GLY A 38 -14.00 21.83 8.36
N LEU A 39 -13.75 20.98 9.37
CA LEU A 39 -14.63 20.89 10.55
C LEU A 39 -14.60 22.16 11.39
N VAL A 40 -13.41 22.73 11.61
CA VAL A 40 -13.26 24.00 12.34
C VAL A 40 -13.96 25.15 11.62
N LEU A 41 -13.83 25.23 10.28
CA LEU A 41 -14.50 26.23 9.48
C LEU A 41 -16.01 26.02 9.37
N ALA A 42 -16.49 24.77 9.46
CA ALA A 42 -17.91 24.45 9.37
C ALA A 42 -18.70 24.88 10.62
N GLU A 43 -18.04 25.19 11.74
CA GLU A 43 -18.66 25.81 12.92
C GLU A 43 -19.13 27.23 12.63
N GLU A 44 -18.58 27.92 11.61
CA GLU A 44 -19.13 29.19 11.14
C GLU A 44 -20.37 28.92 10.27
N GLU A 45 -21.52 29.46 10.61
CA GLU A 45 -22.81 29.26 9.90
C GLU A 45 -22.71 29.49 8.38
N ALA A 46 -21.84 30.42 7.95
CA ALA A 46 -21.61 30.74 6.53
C ALA A 46 -20.89 29.63 5.74
N LYS A 47 -20.34 28.60 6.40
CA LYS A 47 -19.52 27.56 5.79
C LYS A 47 -19.98 26.14 6.13
N ALA A 48 -21.23 25.98 6.50
CA ALA A 48 -21.85 24.70 6.83
C ALA A 48 -21.70 23.64 5.70
N ASP A 49 -21.59 24.10 4.44
CA ASP A 49 -21.39 23.21 3.27
C ASP A 49 -20.06 22.44 3.31
N LEU A 50 -19.07 22.88 4.11
CA LEU A 50 -17.79 22.19 4.27
C LEU A 50 -17.87 20.99 5.21
N LEU A 51 -18.92 20.86 5.99
CA LEU A 51 -19.06 19.79 6.99
C LEU A 51 -19.02 18.41 6.33
N LEU A 52 -19.79 18.19 5.29
CA LEU A 52 -19.89 16.90 4.62
C LEU A 52 -18.58 16.48 3.93
N PRO A 53 -17.91 17.35 3.12
CA PRO A 53 -16.59 17.05 2.58
C PRO A 53 -15.54 16.75 3.65
N SER A 54 -15.60 17.45 4.78
CA SER A 54 -14.65 17.26 5.88
C SER A 54 -14.81 15.91 6.57
N ILE A 55 -16.04 15.47 6.80
CA ILE A 55 -16.33 14.14 7.33
C ILE A 55 -15.85 13.04 6.38
N VAL A 56 -16.09 13.20 5.08
CA VAL A 56 -15.64 12.23 4.06
C VAL A 56 -14.12 12.15 4.02
N CYS A 57 -13.44 13.29 4.00
CA CYS A 57 -11.98 13.34 4.03
C CYS A 57 -11.42 12.75 5.33
N GLY A 58 -12.04 13.04 6.48
CA GLY A 58 -11.68 12.44 7.75
C GLY A 58 -11.85 10.92 7.77
N GLY A 59 -12.94 10.41 7.19
CA GLY A 59 -13.16 8.98 7.00
C GLY A 59 -12.09 8.32 6.15
N ILE A 60 -11.74 8.92 5.01
CA ILE A 60 -10.68 8.42 4.12
C ILE A 60 -9.31 8.46 4.82
N GLY A 61 -8.96 9.58 5.45
CA GLY A 61 -7.70 9.73 6.17
C GLY A 61 -7.58 8.73 7.33
N GLY A 62 -8.62 8.57 8.13
CA GLY A 62 -8.69 7.61 9.21
C GLY A 62 -8.58 6.16 8.72
N PHE A 63 -9.29 5.81 7.64
CA PHE A 63 -9.18 4.50 7.02
C PHE A 63 -7.75 4.21 6.52
N LEU A 64 -7.08 5.18 5.91
CA LEU A 64 -5.70 5.04 5.46
C LEU A 64 -4.74 4.81 6.65
N VAL A 65 -4.90 5.55 7.75
CA VAL A 65 -4.07 5.36 8.97
C VAL A 65 -4.28 3.96 9.55
N ILE A 66 -5.53 3.55 9.75
CA ILE A 66 -5.86 2.23 10.31
C ILE A 66 -5.31 1.12 9.41
N THR A 67 -5.54 1.22 8.09
CA THR A 67 -5.05 0.25 7.12
C THR A 67 -3.52 0.18 7.13
N GLY A 68 -2.84 1.31 7.20
CA GLY A 68 -1.38 1.35 7.24
C GLY A 68 -0.79 0.75 8.51
N PHE A 69 -1.39 1.03 9.65
CA PHE A 69 -1.00 0.43 10.92
C PHE A 69 -1.23 -1.08 10.90
N PHE A 70 -2.41 -1.51 10.47
CA PHE A 70 -2.77 -2.92 10.38
C PHE A 70 -1.85 -3.69 9.42
N LEU A 71 -1.54 -3.11 8.26
CA LEU A 71 -0.62 -3.70 7.29
C LEU A 71 0.83 -3.64 7.73
N GLY A 72 1.24 -2.62 8.46
CA GLY A 72 2.55 -2.56 9.09
C GLY A 72 2.74 -3.72 10.07
N PHE A 73 1.70 -4.04 10.83
CA PHE A 73 1.73 -5.10 11.83
C PHE A 73 1.58 -6.51 11.22
N LEU A 74 0.66 -6.69 10.26
CA LEU A 74 0.38 -7.99 9.63
C LEU A 74 1.29 -8.34 8.46
N ALA A 75 1.81 -7.37 7.74
CA ALA A 75 2.63 -7.59 6.55
C ALA A 75 4.11 -7.80 6.89
N SER A 76 4.41 -8.71 7.77
CA SER A 76 5.72 -9.33 7.78
C SER A 76 5.79 -10.27 6.58
N PHE A 77 6.84 -10.12 5.75
CA PHE A 77 7.08 -11.05 4.64
C PHE A 77 7.09 -12.48 5.18
N PRO A 78 6.29 -13.39 4.62
CA PRO A 78 6.30 -14.76 5.06
C PRO A 78 7.69 -15.35 4.84
N MET A 79 8.26 -15.93 5.88
CA MET A 79 9.50 -16.70 5.76
C MET A 79 9.12 -18.18 5.67
N PRO A 80 9.48 -18.87 4.58
CA PRO A 80 9.26 -20.30 4.45
C PRO A 80 10.16 -21.07 5.43
N MET A 81 9.62 -22.13 6.01
CA MET A 81 10.44 -23.07 6.78
C MET A 81 11.25 -23.92 5.81
N LEU A 82 12.58 -23.77 5.86
CA LEU A 82 13.51 -24.57 5.11
C LEU A 82 13.69 -25.93 5.79
N VAL A 83 13.76 -27.01 5.01
CA VAL A 83 14.07 -28.34 5.51
C VAL A 83 15.56 -28.42 5.83
N LYS A 84 15.96 -29.23 6.83
CA LYS A 84 17.38 -29.42 7.17
C LYS A 84 18.21 -29.79 5.93
N GLY A 85 19.22 -28.97 5.65
CA GLY A 85 20.13 -29.16 4.51
C GLY A 85 19.62 -28.53 3.18
N GLU A 86 18.48 -27.82 3.18
CA GLU A 86 18.00 -27.08 2.04
C GLU A 86 18.66 -25.69 2.01
N GLN A 87 19.25 -25.31 0.85
CA GLN A 87 19.91 -24.03 0.69
C GLN A 87 19.03 -23.04 -0.07
N GLU A 88 18.93 -21.82 0.45
CA GLU A 88 18.26 -20.71 -0.21
C GLU A 88 19.16 -20.20 -1.34
N LEU A 89 18.71 -20.33 -2.59
CA LEU A 89 19.43 -19.83 -3.75
C LEU A 89 19.03 -18.39 -4.07
N ILE A 90 17.73 -18.14 -4.23
CA ILE A 90 17.20 -16.83 -4.62
C ILE A 90 15.92 -16.55 -3.86
N LYS A 91 15.87 -15.39 -3.20
CA LYS A 91 14.66 -14.83 -2.62
C LYS A 91 14.26 -13.57 -3.37
N ARG A 92 13.03 -13.53 -3.84
CA ARG A 92 12.49 -12.41 -4.60
C ARG A 92 11.10 -12.01 -4.13
N HIS A 93 10.84 -10.72 -4.22
CA HIS A 93 9.51 -10.14 -4.01
C HIS A 93 8.99 -9.57 -5.32
N PRO A 94 7.67 -9.55 -5.54
CA PRO A 94 7.08 -8.92 -6.72
C PRO A 94 7.49 -7.46 -6.83
N SER A 95 7.64 -6.98 -8.06
CA SER A 95 7.98 -5.59 -8.31
C SER A 95 6.86 -4.65 -7.83
N MET A 96 7.22 -3.65 -7.03
CA MET A 96 6.30 -2.61 -6.55
C MET A 96 6.07 -1.48 -7.56
N ARG A 97 6.93 -1.37 -8.58
CA ARG A 97 6.89 -0.29 -9.58
C ARG A 97 5.52 -0.08 -10.21
N PRO A 98 4.78 -1.11 -10.67
CA PRO A 98 3.48 -0.90 -11.28
C PRO A 98 2.41 -0.38 -10.31
N ALA A 99 2.57 -0.64 -9.01
CA ALA A 99 1.69 -0.11 -7.98
C ALA A 99 1.93 1.39 -7.78
N TYR A 100 3.20 1.79 -7.64
CA TYR A 100 3.58 3.19 -7.50
C TYR A 100 3.17 4.04 -8.71
N VAL A 101 3.37 3.53 -9.94
CA VAL A 101 2.95 4.25 -11.15
C VAL A 101 1.46 4.56 -11.12
N ARG A 102 0.61 3.61 -10.72
CA ARG A 102 -0.84 3.84 -10.63
C ARG A 102 -1.21 4.86 -9.56
N MET A 103 -0.54 4.82 -8.39
CA MET A 103 -0.74 5.82 -7.36
C MET A 103 -0.29 7.21 -7.83
N LEU A 104 0.85 7.29 -8.52
CA LEU A 104 1.37 8.56 -9.05
C LEU A 104 0.43 9.14 -10.10
N VAL A 105 -0.10 8.32 -11.01
CA VAL A 105 -1.05 8.74 -12.04
C VAL A 105 -2.37 9.23 -11.42
N SER A 106 -2.75 8.80 -10.21
CA SER A 106 -3.95 9.32 -9.55
C SER A 106 -3.81 10.76 -9.05
N ILE A 107 -2.59 11.24 -8.77
CA ILE A 107 -2.33 12.58 -8.23
C ILE A 107 -2.86 13.69 -9.13
N PRO A 108 -2.58 13.73 -10.45
CA PRO A 108 -3.11 14.77 -11.34
C PRO A 108 -4.65 14.76 -11.39
N PHE A 109 -5.31 13.61 -11.26
CA PHE A 109 -6.78 13.56 -11.18
C PHE A 109 -7.30 14.19 -9.90
N PHE A 110 -6.65 13.98 -8.77
CA PHE A 110 -7.01 14.66 -7.50
C PHE A 110 -6.75 16.16 -7.58
N ALA A 111 -5.62 16.58 -8.16
CA ALA A 111 -5.31 17.98 -8.34
C ALA A 111 -6.32 18.68 -9.28
N LEU A 112 -6.69 18.03 -10.39
CA LEU A 112 -7.69 18.53 -11.32
C LEU A 112 -9.08 18.58 -10.66
N GLY A 113 -9.46 17.52 -9.94
CA GLY A 113 -10.73 17.48 -9.22
C GLY A 113 -10.82 18.57 -8.16
N GLY A 114 -9.76 18.79 -7.39
CA GLY A 114 -9.66 19.89 -6.43
C GLY A 114 -9.72 21.27 -7.09
N TYR A 115 -8.99 21.46 -8.19
CA TYR A 115 -9.06 22.71 -8.95
C TYR A 115 -10.48 23.01 -9.47
N LEU A 116 -11.14 22.02 -10.07
CA LEU A 116 -12.52 22.17 -10.54
C LEU A 116 -13.50 22.47 -9.41
N PHE A 117 -13.28 21.88 -8.24
CA PHE A 117 -14.15 22.04 -7.09
C PHE A 117 -14.02 23.43 -6.44
N PHE A 118 -12.79 23.95 -6.29
CA PHE A 118 -12.54 25.21 -5.57
C PHE A 118 -12.43 26.44 -6.45
N MET A 119 -11.97 26.29 -7.70
CA MET A 119 -11.62 27.41 -8.56
C MET A 119 -12.61 27.64 -9.71
N THR A 120 -13.59 26.75 -9.87
CA THR A 120 -14.58 26.90 -10.96
C THR A 120 -16.01 26.88 -10.42
N THR A 121 -16.89 27.59 -11.13
CA THR A 121 -18.35 27.61 -10.84
C THR A 121 -19.11 26.53 -11.60
N MET A 122 -18.42 25.49 -12.07
CA MET A 122 -19.01 24.39 -12.83
C MET A 122 -19.89 23.52 -11.92
N PRO A 123 -20.91 22.81 -12.48
CA PRO A 123 -21.72 21.87 -11.72
C PRO A 123 -20.85 20.82 -11.03
N TYR A 124 -21.15 20.51 -9.78
CA TYR A 124 -20.39 19.58 -8.93
C TYR A 124 -20.21 18.19 -9.52
N VAL A 125 -21.00 17.82 -10.51
CA VAL A 125 -20.89 16.52 -11.20
C VAL A 125 -19.51 16.31 -11.82
N TYR A 126 -18.92 17.35 -12.45
CA TYR A 126 -17.63 17.23 -13.13
C TYR A 126 -16.47 16.96 -12.16
N PRO A 127 -16.26 17.75 -11.09
CA PRO A 127 -15.21 17.45 -10.11
C PRO A 127 -15.41 16.07 -9.43
N PHE A 128 -16.67 15.65 -9.19
CA PHE A 128 -16.93 14.32 -8.63
C PHE A 128 -16.52 13.18 -9.57
N VAL A 129 -16.82 13.27 -10.85
CA VAL A 129 -16.43 12.25 -11.85
C VAL A 129 -14.90 12.14 -11.91
N VAL A 130 -14.19 13.27 -11.95
CA VAL A 130 -12.72 13.29 -11.96
C VAL A 130 -12.14 12.70 -10.69
N ALA A 131 -12.71 13.05 -9.54
CA ALA A 131 -12.30 12.51 -8.24
C ALA A 131 -12.52 10.99 -8.16
N ILE A 132 -13.65 10.47 -8.63
CA ILE A 132 -13.94 9.03 -8.66
C ILE A 132 -12.90 8.29 -9.50
N ILE A 133 -12.52 8.82 -10.66
CA ILE A 133 -11.47 8.22 -11.51
C ILE A 133 -10.13 8.20 -10.74
N GLY A 134 -9.76 9.30 -10.09
CA GLY A 134 -8.58 9.40 -9.25
C GLY A 134 -8.58 8.36 -8.12
N PHE A 135 -9.68 8.24 -7.39
CA PHE A 135 -9.85 7.25 -6.34
C PHE A 135 -9.76 5.82 -6.85
N TRP A 136 -10.38 5.52 -7.96
CA TRP A 136 -10.33 4.18 -8.56
C TRP A 136 -8.90 3.77 -8.94
N LEU A 137 -8.12 4.67 -9.55
CA LEU A 137 -6.71 4.44 -9.87
C LEU A 137 -5.88 4.26 -8.59
N PHE A 138 -6.09 5.13 -7.60
CA PHE A 138 -5.41 5.06 -6.31
C PHE A 138 -5.67 3.74 -5.59
N PHE A 139 -6.95 3.34 -5.46
CA PHE A 139 -7.31 2.07 -4.83
C PHE A 139 -6.76 0.85 -5.56
N LYS A 140 -6.78 0.84 -6.90
CA LYS A 140 -6.14 -0.22 -7.67
C LYS A 140 -4.62 -0.27 -7.45
N GLY A 141 -3.97 0.88 -7.34
CA GLY A 141 -2.55 0.98 -7.01
C GLY A 141 -2.27 0.42 -5.62
N THR A 142 -3.01 0.90 -4.63
CA THR A 142 -2.90 0.50 -3.22
C THR A 142 -3.15 -1.00 -3.04
N THR A 143 -4.22 -1.54 -3.58
CA THR A 143 -4.55 -2.97 -3.50
C THR A 143 -3.43 -3.83 -4.09
N ARG A 144 -2.86 -3.42 -5.23
CA ARG A 144 -1.73 -4.14 -5.82
C ARG A 144 -0.47 -4.05 -4.96
N TYR A 145 -0.19 -2.89 -4.40
CA TYR A 145 0.92 -2.69 -3.47
C TYR A 145 0.79 -3.62 -2.25
N LEU A 146 -0.37 -3.64 -1.62
CA LEU A 146 -0.66 -4.47 -0.45
C LEU A 146 -0.51 -5.96 -0.77
N ARG A 147 -1.08 -6.40 -1.89
CA ARG A 147 -0.95 -7.78 -2.34
C ARG A 147 0.51 -8.17 -2.56
N ASN A 148 1.29 -7.31 -3.22
CA ASN A 148 2.70 -7.58 -3.48
C ASN A 148 3.56 -7.63 -2.21
N LEU A 149 3.19 -6.89 -1.16
CA LEU A 149 3.84 -6.98 0.15
C LEU A 149 3.66 -8.35 0.83
N CYS A 150 2.56 -9.02 0.52
CA CYS A 150 2.21 -10.31 1.11
C CYS A 150 2.77 -11.51 0.34
N ILE A 151 3.45 -11.29 -0.81
CA ILE A 151 3.96 -12.36 -1.66
C ILE A 151 5.48 -12.48 -1.52
N THR A 152 5.96 -13.71 -1.34
CA THR A 152 7.39 -14.05 -1.38
C THR A 152 7.60 -15.24 -2.30
N TYR A 153 8.59 -15.13 -3.19
CA TYR A 153 9.09 -16.22 -4.00
C TYR A 153 10.45 -16.63 -3.46
N LEU A 154 10.59 -17.89 -3.18
CA LEU A 154 11.86 -18.51 -2.75
C LEU A 154 12.21 -19.67 -3.67
N VAL A 155 13.39 -19.63 -4.21
CA VAL A 155 13.99 -20.73 -4.99
C VAL A 155 15.06 -21.37 -4.15
N THR A 156 14.90 -22.66 -3.90
CA THR A 156 15.87 -23.49 -3.20
C THR A 156 16.48 -24.50 -4.16
N ASP A 157 17.47 -25.24 -3.70
CA ASP A 157 18.10 -26.34 -4.43
C ASP A 157 17.13 -27.51 -4.72
N ARG A 158 15.99 -27.61 -3.99
CA ARG A 158 15.04 -28.73 -4.09
C ARG A 158 13.67 -28.36 -4.61
N ARG A 159 13.21 -27.12 -4.36
CA ARG A 159 11.84 -26.69 -4.69
C ARG A 159 11.76 -25.19 -4.92
N ILE A 160 10.74 -24.78 -5.67
CA ILE A 160 10.31 -23.38 -5.80
C ILE A 160 9.12 -23.19 -4.88
N ILE A 161 9.23 -22.23 -3.97
CA ILE A 161 8.20 -21.94 -2.97
C ILE A 161 7.59 -20.59 -3.30
N HIS A 162 6.29 -20.58 -3.54
CA HIS A 162 5.48 -19.37 -3.65
C HIS A 162 4.61 -19.25 -2.40
N MET A 163 4.85 -18.22 -1.60
CA MET A 163 4.10 -17.96 -0.38
C MET A 163 3.28 -16.68 -0.51
N TYR A 164 2.04 -16.76 -0.10
CA TYR A 164 1.14 -15.65 0.07
C TYR A 164 0.59 -15.64 1.49
N LYS A 165 0.83 -14.57 2.24
CA LYS A 165 0.36 -14.39 3.61
C LYS A 165 -0.36 -13.07 3.73
N PHE A 166 -1.67 -13.12 3.73
CA PHE A 166 -2.50 -11.95 4.06
C PHE A 166 -3.25 -12.20 5.37
N LEU A 167 -4.36 -12.89 5.36
CA LEU A 167 -5.08 -13.40 6.55
C LEU A 167 -4.76 -14.88 6.76
N TRP A 168 -4.57 -15.59 5.67
CA TRP A 168 -4.26 -17.01 5.63
C TRP A 168 -2.91 -17.21 4.95
N LEU A 169 -2.15 -18.19 5.43
CA LEU A 169 -0.92 -18.60 4.79
C LEU A 169 -1.24 -19.59 3.68
N TYR A 170 -1.01 -19.19 2.45
CA TYR A 170 -1.09 -20.06 1.28
C TYR A 170 0.32 -20.32 0.77
N THR A 171 0.73 -21.58 0.75
CA THR A 171 2.04 -22.03 0.25
C THR A 171 1.82 -22.96 -0.93
N ASN A 172 2.42 -22.64 -2.05
CA ASN A 172 2.47 -23.52 -3.22
C ASN A 172 3.93 -23.91 -3.45
N GLU A 173 4.21 -25.20 -3.44
CA GLU A 173 5.56 -25.74 -3.57
C GLU A 173 5.65 -26.60 -4.83
N ILE A 174 6.63 -26.30 -5.67
CA ILE A 174 6.89 -27.05 -6.90
C ILE A 174 8.28 -27.66 -6.78
N PRO A 175 8.39 -28.99 -6.63
CA PRO A 175 9.70 -29.65 -6.60
C PRO A 175 10.40 -29.51 -7.95
N VAL A 176 11.70 -29.21 -7.91
CA VAL A 176 12.52 -28.96 -9.12
C VAL A 176 12.45 -30.13 -10.10
N GLY A 177 12.38 -31.38 -9.60
CA GLY A 177 12.25 -32.57 -10.44
C GLY A 177 10.96 -32.68 -11.26
N ARG A 178 9.95 -31.83 -11.01
CA ARG A 178 8.69 -31.78 -11.80
C ARG A 178 8.65 -30.65 -12.83
N ILE A 179 9.71 -29.86 -12.93
CA ILE A 179 9.82 -28.79 -13.94
C ILE A 179 10.24 -29.42 -15.25
N ILE A 180 9.27 -29.73 -16.12
CA ILE A 180 9.52 -30.42 -17.41
C ILE A 180 9.86 -29.42 -18.51
N SER A 181 9.29 -28.22 -18.48
CA SER A 181 9.65 -27.13 -19.42
C SER A 181 9.27 -25.77 -18.85
N ILE A 182 10.11 -24.79 -19.08
CA ILE A 182 9.82 -23.38 -18.88
C ILE A 182 9.80 -22.76 -20.28
N GLN A 183 8.59 -22.43 -20.77
CA GLN A 183 8.41 -21.64 -21.99
C GLN A 183 8.34 -20.15 -21.67
#